data_bc8966c03a56b0c415c6368215c0559d
#
_entry.id   bc8966c03a56b0c415c6368215c0559d
#
_cell.length_a   1.000
_cell.length_b   1.000
_cell.length_c   1.000
_cell.angle_alpha   90.00
_cell.angle_beta   90.00
_cell.angle_gamma   90.00
#
_symmetry.space_group_name_H-M   'P 1'
#
loop_
_entity.id
_entity.type
_entity.pdbx_description
1 polymer ?
#
loop_
_entity_poly.entity_id
_entity_poly.type
_entity_poly.pdbx_seq_one_letter_code
_entity_poly.pdbx_strand_id
1 'polypeptide(L)'
;KSLYKGARPVLWSVVEKTALADAEVEYEDHTSNTIYVKFKVTKSNIKELVDNDILIWTTTPWTIPGNRALAYGSDLEYILFQIQEVNDSSLAKIGDIIMIAKKLQDSVMNEIGITKIEVLKSFLGKELIDTECNHPFKDIGYDFTVKVLEADFVTLDQGSGIVHVAPGHGADDYNLGIKNNLDIVQPVTDDGKYNEHAKCFVGEHVYKVDLQISEKLKELDKLVYLGKLQHSYPHSWR
;
A
#
# COMPACT_ATOMS: atom_id res chain seq x y z
N LYS A 1 4.09 -5.22 -36.76
CA LYS A 1 3.15 -4.10 -36.59
C LYS A 1 3.89 -2.93 -36.01
N SER A 2 3.89 -1.78 -36.68
CA SER A 2 4.64 -0.56 -36.27
C SER A 2 3.82 0.42 -35.42
N LEU A 3 2.54 0.16 -35.21
CA LEU A 3 1.64 0.97 -34.40
C LEU A 3 0.65 0.10 -33.61
N TYR A 4 0.46 0.39 -32.33
CA TYR A 4 -0.53 -0.26 -31.48
C TYR A 4 -1.12 0.77 -30.49
N LYS A 5 -2.32 0.53 -30.01
CA LYS A 5 -2.95 1.29 -28.93
C LYS A 5 -2.50 0.69 -27.59
N GLY A 6 -1.94 1.53 -26.70
CA GLY A 6 -1.58 1.16 -25.35
C GLY A 6 -2.07 2.20 -24.34
N ALA A 7 -1.96 1.88 -23.05
CA ALA A 7 -2.20 2.80 -21.95
C ALA A 7 -0.97 2.80 -21.05
N ARG A 8 -0.74 3.89 -20.32
CA ARG A 8 0.26 4.01 -19.26
C ARG A 8 -0.21 5.03 -18.23
N PRO A 9 0.17 4.90 -16.96
CA PRO A 9 -0.05 5.95 -15.97
C PRO A 9 0.68 7.23 -16.36
N VAL A 10 0.01 8.36 -16.18
CA VAL A 10 0.55 9.72 -16.37
C VAL A 10 0.03 10.59 -15.24
N LEU A 11 0.75 11.66 -14.91
CA LEU A 11 0.23 12.69 -14.00
C LEU A 11 -1.00 13.32 -14.62
N TRP A 12 -2.04 13.52 -13.83
CA TRP A 12 -3.36 13.97 -14.26
C TRP A 12 -3.86 15.08 -13.34
N SER A 13 -4.28 16.19 -13.93
CA SER A 13 -4.99 17.24 -13.21
C SER A 13 -6.50 16.96 -13.24
N VAL A 14 -7.09 16.73 -12.05
CA VAL A 14 -8.53 16.52 -11.90
C VAL A 14 -9.33 17.83 -12.06
N VAL A 15 -8.66 18.98 -11.95
CA VAL A 15 -9.26 20.32 -12.11
C VAL A 15 -9.40 20.64 -13.59
N GLU A 16 -8.31 20.54 -14.35
CA GLU A 16 -8.28 20.78 -15.80
C GLU A 16 -8.78 19.58 -16.60
N LYS A 17 -8.89 18.41 -15.99
CA LYS A 17 -9.27 17.14 -16.64
C LYS A 17 -8.37 16.80 -17.84
N THR A 18 -7.07 16.87 -17.59
CA THR A 18 -6.05 16.63 -18.62
C THR A 18 -4.80 15.97 -18.05
N ALA A 19 -4.09 15.21 -18.89
CA ALA A 19 -2.76 14.75 -18.59
C ALA A 19 -1.78 15.93 -18.53
N LEU A 20 -0.82 15.86 -17.62
CA LEU A 20 0.24 16.84 -17.45
C LEU A 20 1.51 16.36 -18.15
N ALA A 21 2.14 17.26 -18.91
CA ALA A 21 3.52 17.05 -19.36
C ALA A 21 4.49 17.32 -18.19
N ASP A 22 5.70 16.79 -18.26
CA ASP A 22 6.71 16.98 -17.20
C ASP A 22 6.97 18.46 -16.89
N ALA A 23 6.93 19.33 -17.92
CA ALA A 23 7.10 20.78 -17.80
C ALA A 23 5.91 21.49 -17.13
N GLU A 24 4.80 20.83 -16.94
CA GLU A 24 3.58 21.36 -16.30
C GLU A 24 3.45 20.92 -14.83
N VAL A 25 4.47 20.24 -14.32
CA VAL A 25 4.52 19.75 -12.95
C VAL A 25 5.49 20.57 -12.13
N GLU A 26 5.01 21.14 -11.05
CA GLU A 26 5.81 21.80 -10.02
C GLU A 26 5.77 20.98 -8.74
N TYR A 27 6.83 21.05 -7.94
CA TYR A 27 6.91 20.30 -6.68
C TYR A 27 6.80 21.29 -5.52
N GLU A 28 5.81 21.09 -4.69
CA GLU A 28 5.54 21.92 -3.52
C GLU A 28 5.54 21.07 -2.24
N ASP A 29 5.80 21.72 -1.11
CA ASP A 29 5.67 21.09 0.20
C ASP A 29 4.20 20.78 0.47
N HIS A 30 3.91 19.50 0.64
CA HIS A 30 2.59 19.00 0.93
C HIS A 30 2.59 18.15 2.20
N THR A 31 1.50 18.21 2.97
CA THR A 31 1.30 17.35 4.14
C THR A 31 0.28 16.28 3.81
N SER A 32 0.75 15.06 3.59
CA SER A 32 -0.10 13.89 3.34
C SER A 32 -0.43 13.15 4.62
N ASN A 33 -1.59 12.49 4.63
CA ASN A 33 -1.86 11.45 5.60
C ASN A 33 -1.01 10.22 5.28
N THR A 34 -0.43 9.60 6.31
CA THR A 34 0.31 8.34 6.18
C THR A 34 -0.36 7.26 6.98
N ILE A 35 -0.41 6.05 6.45
CA ILE A 35 -1.03 4.92 7.12
C ILE A 35 -0.16 3.67 7.03
N TYR A 36 -0.20 2.86 8.11
CA TYR A 36 0.22 1.46 8.06
C TYR A 36 -1.00 0.55 8.04
N VAL A 37 -1.03 -0.40 7.11
CA VAL A 37 -2.19 -1.26 6.84
C VAL A 37 -1.80 -2.73 6.84
N LYS A 38 -2.59 -3.56 7.53
CA LYS A 38 -2.46 -5.02 7.59
C LYS A 38 -3.11 -5.69 6.39
N PHE A 39 -2.37 -6.59 5.74
CA PHE A 39 -2.85 -7.50 4.70
C PHE A 39 -2.75 -8.93 5.22
N LYS A 40 -3.89 -9.56 5.47
CA LYS A 40 -3.96 -10.94 5.99
C LYS A 40 -3.46 -11.94 4.96
N VAL A 41 -2.42 -12.69 5.31
CA VAL A 41 -1.87 -13.77 4.48
C VAL A 41 -2.80 -14.98 4.50
N THR A 42 -3.14 -15.48 3.32
CA THR A 42 -4.00 -16.65 3.14
C THR A 42 -3.24 -17.87 2.66
N LYS A 43 -2.09 -17.65 2.02
CA LYS A 43 -1.22 -18.71 1.51
C LYS A 43 0.24 -18.23 1.52
N SER A 44 1.15 -19.08 1.95
CA SER A 44 2.60 -18.85 1.91
C SER A 44 3.38 -20.13 2.03
N ASN A 45 4.61 -20.17 1.50
CA ASN A 45 5.58 -21.23 1.77
C ASN A 45 6.16 -21.11 3.20
N ILE A 46 6.04 -19.94 3.80
CA ILE A 46 6.40 -19.69 5.21
C ILE A 46 5.17 -19.97 6.06
N LYS A 47 5.12 -21.15 6.68
CA LYS A 47 3.94 -21.61 7.42
C LYS A 47 3.52 -20.66 8.54
N GLU A 48 4.50 -20.10 9.24
CA GLU A 48 4.28 -19.18 10.36
C GLU A 48 3.67 -17.83 9.92
N LEU A 49 3.75 -17.51 8.62
CA LEU A 49 3.16 -16.29 8.04
C LEU A 49 1.68 -16.47 7.69
N VAL A 50 1.22 -17.70 7.45
CA VAL A 50 -0.20 -17.97 7.14
C VAL A 50 -1.09 -17.58 8.32
N ASP A 51 -2.23 -16.94 8.04
CA ASP A 51 -3.16 -16.34 9.00
C ASP A 51 -2.58 -15.19 9.85
N ASN A 52 -1.41 -14.68 9.48
CA ASN A 52 -0.80 -13.48 10.05
C ASN A 52 -0.75 -12.35 9.02
N ASP A 53 -0.23 -11.19 9.38
CA ASP A 53 -0.38 -9.99 8.57
C ASP A 53 0.95 -9.51 7.98
N ILE A 54 0.92 -9.10 6.72
CA ILE A 54 1.96 -8.28 6.11
C ILE A 54 1.58 -6.82 6.30
N LEU A 55 2.53 -6.00 6.75
CA LEU A 55 2.32 -4.58 6.97
C LEU A 55 2.84 -3.78 5.77
N ILE A 56 1.99 -2.93 5.20
CA ILE A 56 2.40 -1.93 4.21
C ILE A 56 2.32 -0.52 4.79
N TRP A 57 3.01 0.41 4.17
CA TRP A 57 2.94 1.83 4.44
C TRP A 57 2.65 2.60 3.16
N THR A 58 1.83 3.67 3.27
CA THR A 58 1.54 4.56 2.15
C THR A 58 1.27 5.99 2.60
N THR A 59 1.64 6.97 1.76
CA THR A 59 1.29 8.39 1.89
C THR A 59 0.03 8.75 1.09
N THR A 60 -0.54 7.80 0.39
CA THR A 60 -1.70 7.98 -0.50
C THR A 60 -2.80 6.98 -0.16
N PRO A 61 -3.48 7.11 1.01
CA PRO A 61 -4.54 6.19 1.43
C PRO A 61 -5.60 5.97 0.35
N TRP A 62 -5.88 7.01 -0.45
CA TRP A 62 -6.85 6.96 -1.53
C TRP A 62 -6.51 5.95 -2.65
N THR A 63 -5.27 5.42 -2.72
CA THR A 63 -4.94 4.38 -3.70
C THR A 63 -5.25 2.96 -3.22
N ILE A 64 -5.56 2.75 -1.95
CA ILE A 64 -5.88 1.41 -1.38
C ILE A 64 -7.02 0.70 -2.15
N PRO A 65 -8.12 1.36 -2.55
CA PRO A 65 -9.15 0.71 -3.39
C PRO A 65 -8.63 0.19 -4.74
N GLY A 66 -7.56 0.78 -5.25
CA GLY A 66 -6.87 0.36 -6.48
C GLY A 66 -5.85 -0.77 -6.30
N ASN A 67 -5.58 -1.23 -5.07
CA ASN A 67 -4.60 -2.29 -4.81
C ASN A 67 -4.88 -3.57 -5.60
N ARG A 68 -3.81 -4.21 -6.14
CA ARG A 68 -3.89 -5.51 -6.81
C ARG A 68 -2.75 -6.45 -6.43
N ALA A 69 -1.69 -5.93 -5.80
CA ALA A 69 -0.58 -6.73 -5.31
C ALA A 69 0.15 -6.03 -4.16
N LEU A 70 1.05 -6.76 -3.53
CA LEU A 70 2.13 -6.24 -2.69
C LEU A 70 3.45 -6.54 -3.37
N ALA A 71 4.46 -5.67 -3.19
CA ALA A 71 5.80 -5.90 -3.73
C ALA A 71 6.83 -6.05 -2.62
N TYR A 72 7.78 -6.98 -2.81
CA TYR A 72 8.91 -7.24 -1.93
C TYR A 72 10.24 -7.27 -2.69
N GLY A 73 11.35 -7.00 -1.99
CA GLY A 73 12.70 -7.20 -2.52
C GLY A 73 13.22 -8.58 -2.19
N SER A 74 13.65 -9.37 -3.19
CA SER A 74 14.05 -10.78 -3.00
C SER A 74 15.26 -10.95 -2.09
N ASP A 75 16.21 -10.01 -2.14
CA ASP A 75 17.45 -10.05 -1.37
C ASP A 75 17.35 -9.35 -0.01
N LEU A 76 16.19 -8.75 0.30
CA LEU A 76 15.96 -8.08 1.56
C LEU A 76 15.63 -9.09 2.66
N GLU A 77 16.10 -8.82 3.89
CA GLU A 77 15.76 -9.62 5.06
C GLU A 77 14.48 -9.09 5.69
N TYR A 78 13.53 -10.00 5.96
CA TYR A 78 12.26 -9.73 6.61
C TYR A 78 12.19 -10.46 7.95
N ILE A 79 11.39 -9.90 8.86
CA ILE A 79 11.08 -10.51 10.15
C ILE A 79 9.58 -10.66 10.30
N LEU A 80 9.19 -11.77 10.91
CA LEU A 80 7.88 -12.00 11.46
C LEU A 80 7.99 -11.89 12.98
N PHE A 81 7.19 -11.05 13.60
CA PHE A 81 7.23 -10.82 15.04
C PHE A 81 5.84 -10.70 15.63
N GLN A 82 5.72 -11.07 16.90
CA GLN A 82 4.52 -10.86 17.70
C GLN A 82 4.69 -9.59 18.55
N ILE A 83 3.66 -8.77 18.58
CA ILE A 83 3.59 -7.57 19.43
C ILE A 83 3.33 -8.00 20.87
N GLN A 84 4.23 -7.63 21.80
CA GLN A 84 4.15 -7.95 23.22
C GLN A 84 3.66 -6.76 24.05
N GLU A 85 4.07 -5.54 23.69
CA GLU A 85 3.70 -4.33 24.40
C GLU A 85 3.57 -3.15 23.41
N VAL A 86 2.61 -2.25 23.67
CA VAL A 86 2.39 -1.02 22.91
C VAL A 86 2.19 0.15 23.89
N ASN A 87 2.39 1.39 23.41
CA ASN A 87 2.01 2.57 24.18
C ASN A 87 0.50 2.86 24.08
N ASP A 88 -0.01 3.73 24.94
CA ASP A 88 -1.45 4.04 25.04
C ASP A 88 -2.05 4.68 23.77
N SER A 89 -1.22 5.27 22.91
CA SER A 89 -1.66 5.95 21.69
C SER A 89 -1.64 5.05 20.44
N SER A 90 -1.09 3.84 20.55
CA SER A 90 -0.97 2.91 19.43
C SER A 90 -2.31 2.32 19.01
N LEU A 91 -2.49 2.15 17.70
CA LEU A 91 -3.60 1.37 17.13
C LEU A 91 -3.24 -0.11 16.96
N ALA A 92 -1.96 -0.47 17.13
CA ALA A 92 -1.50 -1.85 17.09
C ALA A 92 -2.02 -2.62 18.32
N LYS A 93 -2.23 -3.91 18.17
CA LYS A 93 -2.77 -4.75 19.24
C LYS A 93 -1.72 -5.73 19.75
N ILE A 94 -1.66 -5.90 21.07
CA ILE A 94 -0.87 -6.95 21.69
C ILE A 94 -1.36 -8.31 21.18
N GLY A 95 -0.43 -9.16 20.76
CA GLY A 95 -0.72 -10.48 20.20
C GLY A 95 -0.78 -10.51 18.67
N ASP A 96 -0.91 -9.36 17.97
CA ASP A 96 -0.80 -9.32 16.51
C ASP A 96 0.57 -9.83 16.07
N ILE A 97 0.59 -10.63 15.00
CA ILE A 97 1.80 -11.14 14.37
C ILE A 97 1.93 -10.48 13.01
N ILE A 98 3.02 -9.73 12.81
CA ILE A 98 3.21 -8.83 11.67
C ILE A 98 4.57 -9.09 11.02
N MET A 99 4.62 -9.00 9.68
CA MET A 99 5.84 -9.05 8.89
C MET A 99 6.23 -7.66 8.36
N ILE A 100 7.50 -7.31 8.50
CA ILE A 100 8.15 -6.12 7.92
C ILE A 100 9.59 -6.43 7.51
N ALA A 101 10.23 -5.52 6.78
CA ALA A 101 11.68 -5.60 6.55
C ALA A 101 12.45 -5.38 7.86
N LYS A 102 13.42 -6.23 8.15
CA LYS A 102 14.21 -6.22 9.39
C LYS A 102 14.92 -4.90 9.63
N LYS A 103 15.49 -4.30 8.58
CA LYS A 103 16.20 -3.01 8.68
C LYS A 103 15.32 -1.86 9.13
N LEU A 104 14.02 -1.95 8.90
CA LEU A 104 13.04 -0.91 9.27
C LEU A 104 12.37 -1.15 10.63
N GLN A 105 12.76 -2.21 11.35
CA GLN A 105 12.13 -2.60 12.61
C GLN A 105 12.02 -1.43 13.59
N ASP A 106 13.13 -0.78 13.91
CA ASP A 106 13.15 0.25 14.95
C ASP A 106 12.34 1.49 14.57
N SER A 107 12.39 1.91 13.28
CA SER A 107 11.61 3.04 12.79
C SER A 107 10.12 2.75 12.81
N VAL A 108 9.71 1.56 12.34
CA VAL A 108 8.30 1.12 12.34
C VAL A 108 7.77 1.00 13.77
N MET A 109 8.52 0.37 14.67
CA MET A 109 8.11 0.24 16.08
C MET A 109 7.91 1.60 16.74
N ASN A 110 8.86 2.51 16.55
CA ASN A 110 8.77 3.86 17.12
C ASN A 110 7.57 4.64 16.56
N GLU A 111 7.33 4.58 15.24
CA GLU A 111 6.25 5.31 14.59
C GLU A 111 4.88 4.79 15.01
N ILE A 112 4.71 3.45 15.06
CA ILE A 112 3.45 2.80 15.42
C ILE A 112 3.21 2.82 16.94
N GLY A 113 4.26 3.01 17.75
CA GLY A 113 4.16 2.98 19.21
C GLY A 113 4.23 1.56 19.80
N ILE A 114 4.94 0.65 19.13
CA ILE A 114 5.25 -0.69 19.65
C ILE A 114 6.49 -0.59 20.53
N THR A 115 6.41 -1.03 21.78
CA THR A 115 7.51 -0.92 22.75
C THR A 115 8.27 -2.22 22.95
N LYS A 116 7.63 -3.37 22.66
CA LYS A 116 8.26 -4.68 22.79
C LYS A 116 7.68 -5.68 21.79
N ILE A 117 8.56 -6.47 21.21
CA ILE A 117 8.21 -7.55 20.29
C ILE A 117 8.93 -8.86 20.66
N GLU A 118 8.39 -9.95 20.15
CA GLU A 118 9.04 -11.25 20.09
C GLU A 118 9.24 -11.64 18.63
N VAL A 119 10.49 -11.72 18.16
CA VAL A 119 10.79 -12.14 16.80
C VAL A 119 10.59 -13.65 16.69
N LEU A 120 9.65 -14.06 15.86
CA LEU A 120 9.30 -15.48 15.64
C LEU A 120 10.15 -16.09 14.53
N LYS A 121 10.48 -15.30 13.48
CA LYS A 121 11.24 -15.78 12.33
C LYS A 121 11.91 -14.65 11.58
N SER A 122 13.11 -14.93 11.04
CA SER A 122 13.79 -14.09 10.02
C SER A 122 13.98 -14.92 8.76
N PHE A 123 13.83 -14.30 7.59
CA PHE A 123 13.94 -14.96 6.29
C PHE A 123 14.27 -13.93 5.18
N LEU A 124 14.73 -14.43 4.03
CA LEU A 124 14.97 -13.59 2.86
C LEU A 124 13.69 -13.44 2.02
N GLY A 125 13.54 -12.29 1.36
CA GLY A 125 12.36 -11.98 0.53
C GLY A 125 12.05 -13.05 -0.51
N LYS A 126 13.07 -13.70 -1.11
CA LYS A 126 12.86 -14.80 -2.06
C LYS A 126 12.01 -15.97 -1.53
N GLU A 127 11.88 -16.11 -0.20
CA GLU A 127 11.02 -17.13 0.42
C GLU A 127 9.53 -16.75 0.37
N LEU A 128 9.19 -15.48 0.05
CA LEU A 128 7.82 -15.00 -0.12
C LEU A 128 7.17 -15.39 -1.45
N ILE A 129 7.90 -16.10 -2.32
CA ILE A 129 7.34 -16.60 -3.58
C ILE A 129 6.03 -17.38 -3.34
N ASP A 130 5.03 -17.19 -4.23
CA ASP A 130 3.69 -17.77 -4.14
C ASP A 130 2.88 -17.39 -2.88
N THR A 131 3.27 -16.32 -2.19
CA THR A 131 2.49 -15.77 -1.07
C THR A 131 1.29 -14.97 -1.60
N GLU A 132 0.15 -15.16 -0.95
CA GLU A 132 -1.12 -14.53 -1.29
C GLU A 132 -1.78 -13.95 -0.03
N CYS A 133 -2.43 -12.80 -0.19
CA CYS A 133 -3.14 -12.08 0.87
C CYS A 133 -4.60 -11.83 0.49
N ASN A 134 -5.42 -11.54 1.49
CA ASN A 134 -6.68 -10.87 1.31
C ASN A 134 -6.47 -9.36 1.18
N HIS A 135 -7.26 -8.71 0.32
CA HIS A 135 -7.38 -7.26 0.34
C HIS A 135 -7.93 -6.78 1.71
N PRO A 136 -7.47 -5.65 2.28
CA PRO A 136 -7.94 -5.18 3.60
C PRO A 136 -9.45 -4.90 3.63
N PHE A 137 -10.06 -4.62 2.47
CA PHE A 137 -11.50 -4.41 2.27
C PHE A 137 -12.24 -5.65 1.76
N LYS A 138 -11.72 -6.85 1.94
CA LYS A 138 -12.36 -8.08 1.46
C LYS A 138 -13.83 -8.17 1.89
N ASP A 139 -14.13 -7.89 3.14
CA ASP A 139 -15.47 -8.06 3.72
C ASP A 139 -16.49 -7.03 3.22
N ILE A 140 -16.04 -6.03 2.46
CA ILE A 140 -16.87 -4.99 1.85
C ILE A 140 -16.80 -4.96 0.33
N GLY A 141 -16.52 -6.12 -0.28
CA GLY A 141 -16.66 -6.36 -1.72
C GLY A 141 -15.35 -6.40 -2.52
N TYR A 142 -14.18 -6.38 -1.87
CA TYR A 142 -12.88 -6.56 -2.53
C TYR A 142 -12.42 -8.03 -2.42
N ASP A 143 -13.30 -8.95 -2.82
CA ASP A 143 -13.08 -10.39 -2.70
C ASP A 143 -12.27 -10.94 -3.88
N PHE A 144 -10.99 -10.61 -3.89
CA PHE A 144 -9.99 -11.12 -4.82
C PHE A 144 -8.66 -11.35 -4.10
N THR A 145 -7.84 -12.20 -4.68
CA THR A 145 -6.50 -12.50 -4.13
C THR A 145 -5.52 -11.39 -4.45
N VAL A 146 -4.80 -10.92 -3.43
CA VAL A 146 -3.67 -9.99 -3.54
C VAL A 146 -2.38 -10.80 -3.54
N LYS A 147 -1.67 -10.83 -4.68
CA LYS A 147 -0.39 -11.54 -4.82
C LYS A 147 0.74 -10.74 -4.18
N VAL A 148 1.71 -11.43 -3.59
CA VAL A 148 2.96 -10.84 -3.10
C VAL A 148 4.05 -11.12 -4.13
N LEU A 149 4.58 -10.07 -4.78
CA LEU A 149 5.39 -10.15 -5.99
C LEU A 149 6.79 -9.58 -5.75
N GLU A 150 7.79 -10.18 -6.38
CA GLU A 150 9.14 -9.64 -6.41
C GLU A 150 9.22 -8.38 -7.27
N ALA A 151 9.90 -7.33 -6.75
CA ALA A 151 10.15 -6.09 -7.48
C ALA A 151 11.46 -5.41 -7.06
N ASP A 152 12.15 -4.84 -8.04
CA ASP A 152 13.46 -4.20 -7.84
C ASP A 152 13.36 -2.79 -7.25
N PHE A 153 12.17 -2.15 -7.29
CA PHE A 153 11.94 -0.80 -6.78
C PHE A 153 11.67 -0.72 -5.27
N VAL A 154 11.64 -1.85 -4.58
CA VAL A 154 11.44 -1.88 -3.13
C VAL A 154 12.69 -1.39 -2.42
N THR A 155 12.59 -0.28 -1.67
CA THR A 155 13.69 0.32 -0.91
C THR A 155 13.49 0.16 0.59
N LEU A 156 14.54 0.47 1.37
CA LEU A 156 14.55 0.43 2.84
C LEU A 156 14.83 1.81 3.44
N ASP A 157 14.38 2.88 2.77
CA ASP A 157 14.57 4.25 3.23
C ASP A 157 13.48 4.67 4.22
N GLN A 158 12.26 4.14 4.02
CA GLN A 158 11.10 4.41 4.88
C GLN A 158 10.02 3.33 4.70
N GLY A 159 8.99 3.38 5.56
CA GLY A 159 7.85 2.48 5.51
C GLY A 159 8.13 1.11 6.11
N SER A 160 7.54 0.06 5.58
CA SER A 160 7.63 -1.31 6.09
C SER A 160 8.56 -2.24 5.29
N GLY A 161 9.09 -1.77 4.14
CA GLY A 161 9.84 -2.61 3.19
C GLY A 161 8.97 -3.56 2.37
N ILE A 162 7.65 -3.38 2.43
CA ILE A 162 6.66 -3.97 1.53
C ILE A 162 5.86 -2.83 0.90
N VAL A 163 5.76 -2.84 -0.41
CA VAL A 163 5.10 -1.77 -1.17
C VAL A 163 3.70 -2.22 -1.60
N HIS A 164 2.71 -1.38 -1.34
CA HIS A 164 1.38 -1.48 -1.90
C HIS A 164 1.41 -1.17 -3.39
N VAL A 165 0.83 -2.03 -4.22
CA VAL A 165 0.85 -1.93 -5.68
C VAL A 165 -0.56 -1.65 -6.21
N ALA A 166 -0.73 -0.49 -6.85
CA ALA A 166 -1.97 -0.07 -7.51
C ALA A 166 -1.69 0.24 -8.99
N PRO A 167 -1.81 -0.73 -9.91
CA PRO A 167 -1.38 -0.62 -11.31
C PRO A 167 -2.04 0.51 -12.11
N GLY A 168 -3.19 1.01 -11.67
CA GLY A 168 -3.86 2.17 -12.27
C GLY A 168 -3.30 3.53 -11.85
N HIS A 169 -2.36 3.60 -10.87
CA HIS A 169 -1.94 4.86 -10.26
C HIS A 169 -0.42 5.13 -10.32
N GLY A 170 0.42 4.11 -10.37
CA GLY A 170 1.88 4.24 -10.41
C GLY A 170 2.51 3.65 -11.68
N ALA A 171 3.60 4.24 -12.16
CA ALA A 171 4.30 3.73 -13.35
C ALA A 171 5.00 2.36 -13.08
N ASP A 172 5.68 2.25 -11.93
CA ASP A 172 6.32 1.00 -11.53
C ASP A 172 5.28 -0.07 -11.21
N ASP A 173 4.17 0.31 -10.55
CA ASP A 173 3.03 -0.55 -10.27
C ASP A 173 2.39 -1.08 -11.56
N TYR A 174 2.23 -0.21 -12.57
CA TYR A 174 1.72 -0.58 -13.88
C TYR A 174 2.63 -1.60 -14.56
N ASN A 175 3.94 -1.33 -14.59
CA ASN A 175 4.92 -2.23 -15.20
C ASN A 175 4.94 -3.61 -14.52
N LEU A 176 4.90 -3.62 -13.18
CA LEU A 176 4.79 -4.87 -12.40
C LEU A 176 3.47 -5.58 -12.70
N GLY A 177 2.37 -4.82 -12.81
CA GLY A 177 1.05 -5.33 -13.16
C GLY A 177 1.01 -6.02 -14.52
N ILE A 178 1.55 -5.39 -15.56
CA ILE A 178 1.65 -5.98 -16.91
C ILE A 178 2.52 -7.25 -16.89
N LYS A 179 3.69 -7.20 -16.23
CA LYS A 179 4.61 -8.36 -16.13
C LYS A 179 3.94 -9.58 -15.49
N ASN A 180 3.04 -9.36 -14.52
CA ASN A 180 2.41 -10.42 -13.74
C ASN A 180 0.93 -10.67 -14.09
N ASN A 181 0.43 -10.09 -15.20
CA ASN A 181 -0.95 -10.21 -15.66
C ASN A 181 -1.99 -9.83 -14.57
N LEU A 182 -1.72 -8.74 -13.84
CA LEU A 182 -2.69 -8.17 -12.89
C LEU A 182 -3.75 -7.35 -13.63
N ASP A 183 -4.93 -7.23 -13.02
CA ASP A 183 -5.95 -6.32 -13.49
C ASP A 183 -5.50 -4.86 -13.34
N ILE A 184 -5.47 -4.12 -14.45
CA ILE A 184 -5.17 -2.68 -14.44
C ILE A 184 -6.50 -1.95 -14.25
N VAL A 185 -6.87 -1.78 -12.99
CA VAL A 185 -8.14 -1.12 -12.63
C VAL A 185 -7.92 0.36 -12.41
N GLN A 186 -8.77 1.18 -13.03
CA GLN A 186 -8.83 2.62 -12.88
C GLN A 186 -10.06 2.98 -12.01
N PRO A 187 -9.92 3.06 -10.67
CA PRO A 187 -11.07 3.34 -9.79
C PRO A 187 -11.45 4.81 -9.74
N VAL A 188 -10.69 5.72 -10.35
CA VAL A 188 -10.87 7.16 -10.30
C VAL A 188 -11.23 7.70 -11.68
N THR A 189 -12.26 8.52 -11.76
CA THR A 189 -12.72 9.22 -12.98
C THR A 189 -11.89 10.46 -13.27
N ASP A 190 -12.05 11.06 -14.45
CA ASP A 190 -11.30 12.24 -14.89
C ASP A 190 -11.46 13.45 -13.96
N ASP A 191 -12.57 13.53 -13.22
CA ASP A 191 -12.85 14.59 -12.24
C ASP A 191 -12.47 14.22 -10.80
N GLY A 192 -11.64 13.17 -10.62
CA GLY A 192 -11.09 12.77 -9.33
C GLY A 192 -12.06 12.06 -8.39
N LYS A 193 -13.20 11.56 -8.90
CA LYS A 193 -14.15 10.79 -8.09
C LYS A 193 -14.01 9.31 -8.31
N TYR A 194 -14.32 8.55 -7.27
CA TYR A 194 -14.38 7.10 -7.42
C TYR A 194 -15.57 6.64 -8.24
N ASN A 195 -15.31 5.67 -9.12
CA ASN A 195 -16.33 4.92 -9.87
C ASN A 195 -16.69 3.60 -9.16
N GLU A 196 -17.47 2.74 -9.83
CA GLU A 196 -17.96 1.47 -9.31
C GLU A 196 -16.88 0.48 -8.84
N HIS A 197 -15.63 0.63 -9.30
CA HIS A 197 -14.51 -0.20 -8.85
C HIS A 197 -14.11 0.09 -7.40
N ALA A 198 -14.39 1.27 -6.88
CA ALA A 198 -14.09 1.65 -5.50
C ALA A 198 -15.19 1.26 -4.49
N LYS A 199 -16.20 0.48 -4.92
CA LYS A 199 -17.23 -0.12 -4.05
C LYS A 199 -17.91 0.91 -3.11
N CYS A 200 -17.66 0.81 -1.79
CA CYS A 200 -18.28 1.69 -0.79
C CYS A 200 -17.81 3.16 -0.83
N PHE A 201 -16.83 3.49 -1.64
CA PHE A 201 -16.32 4.87 -1.81
C PHE A 201 -16.81 5.54 -3.11
N VAL A 202 -17.73 4.93 -3.86
CA VAL A 202 -18.26 5.48 -5.12
C VAL A 202 -18.78 6.90 -4.94
N GLY A 203 -18.33 7.81 -5.82
CA GLY A 203 -18.72 9.22 -5.81
C GLY A 203 -17.87 10.12 -4.90
N GLU A 204 -17.09 9.54 -3.98
CA GLU A 204 -16.17 10.30 -3.13
C GLU A 204 -14.99 10.84 -3.94
N HIS A 205 -14.50 12.03 -3.59
CA HIS A 205 -13.40 12.68 -4.27
C HIS A 205 -12.07 12.32 -3.60
N VAL A 206 -11.04 11.94 -4.37
CA VAL A 206 -9.72 11.49 -3.89
C VAL A 206 -9.04 12.46 -2.92
N TYR A 207 -9.23 13.76 -3.06
CA TYR A 207 -8.66 14.76 -2.13
C TYR A 207 -9.32 14.81 -0.75
N LYS A 208 -10.43 14.12 -0.54
CA LYS A 208 -11.21 14.17 0.71
C LYS A 208 -11.41 12.82 1.36
N VAL A 209 -11.09 11.74 0.66
CA VAL A 209 -11.48 10.38 1.07
C VAL A 209 -10.50 9.74 2.05
N ASP A 210 -9.28 10.25 2.21
CA ASP A 210 -8.23 9.62 3.03
C ASP A 210 -8.68 9.27 4.45
N LEU A 211 -9.39 10.20 5.12
CA LEU A 211 -9.89 9.95 6.46
C LEU A 211 -10.99 8.87 6.48
N GLN A 212 -11.88 8.88 5.49
CA GLN A 212 -12.95 7.87 5.38
C GLN A 212 -12.35 6.47 5.13
N ILE A 213 -11.33 6.38 4.29
CA ILE A 213 -10.58 5.13 4.06
C ILE A 213 -9.90 4.67 5.34
N SER A 214 -9.25 5.59 6.07
CA SER A 214 -8.58 5.29 7.33
C SER A 214 -9.57 4.83 8.40
N GLU A 215 -10.73 5.48 8.51
CA GLU A 215 -11.81 5.07 9.42
C GLU A 215 -12.32 3.67 9.05
N LYS A 216 -12.55 3.40 7.76
CA LYS A 216 -13.00 2.09 7.30
C LYS A 216 -11.95 0.99 7.57
N LEU A 217 -10.67 1.27 7.37
CA LEU A 217 -9.58 0.35 7.73
C LEU A 217 -9.53 0.09 9.24
N LYS A 218 -9.79 1.12 10.05
CA LYS A 218 -9.86 1.00 11.51
C LYS A 218 -11.05 0.15 11.97
N GLU A 219 -12.24 0.36 11.39
CA GLU A 219 -13.45 -0.45 11.67
C GLU A 219 -13.21 -1.93 11.38
N LEU A 220 -12.46 -2.24 10.32
CA LEU A 220 -12.13 -3.60 9.88
C LEU A 220 -10.88 -4.18 10.57
N ASP A 221 -10.32 -3.48 11.56
CA ASP A 221 -9.08 -3.88 12.23
C ASP A 221 -7.88 -4.07 11.29
N LYS A 222 -7.77 -3.19 10.29
CA LYS A 222 -6.68 -3.22 9.31
C LYS A 222 -5.72 -2.04 9.44
N LEU A 223 -6.10 -0.98 10.12
CA LEU A 223 -5.29 0.20 10.37
C LEU A 223 -4.43 0.00 11.61
N VAL A 224 -3.10 0.19 11.49
CA VAL A 224 -2.15 0.09 12.61
C VAL A 224 -1.61 1.46 13.02
N TYR A 225 -1.61 2.41 12.09
CA TYR A 225 -1.15 3.77 12.33
C TYR A 225 -1.80 4.76 11.36
N LEU A 226 -2.05 5.95 11.84
CA LEU A 226 -2.46 7.12 11.06
C LEU A 226 -1.64 8.32 11.53
N GLY A 227 -0.86 8.89 10.64
CA GLY A 227 -0.02 10.05 10.90
C GLY A 227 -0.02 11.05 9.76
N LYS A 228 0.92 11.98 9.80
CA LYS A 228 1.14 12.99 8.77
C LYS A 228 2.61 13.05 8.39
N LEU A 229 2.88 13.22 7.11
CA LEU A 229 4.21 13.42 6.57
C LEU A 229 4.23 14.68 5.72
N GLN A 230 5.18 15.58 5.99
CA GLN A 230 5.50 16.69 5.10
C GLN A 230 6.55 16.22 4.09
N HIS A 231 6.23 16.32 2.82
CA HIS A 231 7.12 15.93 1.73
C HIS A 231 6.85 16.75 0.48
N SER A 232 7.79 16.73 -0.45
CA SER A 232 7.62 17.32 -1.77
C SER A 232 6.62 16.49 -2.59
N TYR A 233 5.61 17.12 -3.15
CA TYR A 233 4.54 16.47 -3.89
C TYR A 233 4.29 17.17 -5.24
N PRO A 234 4.03 16.43 -6.33
CA PRO A 234 3.79 17.02 -7.64
C PRO A 234 2.43 17.72 -7.69
N HIS A 235 2.42 18.94 -8.19
CA HIS A 235 1.25 19.75 -8.41
C HIS A 235 1.19 20.23 -9.88
N SER A 236 0.00 20.52 -10.39
CA SER A 236 -0.14 21.25 -11.64
C SER A 236 0.31 22.69 -11.44
N TRP A 237 1.07 23.24 -12.38
CA TRP A 237 1.52 24.63 -12.35
C TRP A 237 0.38 25.64 -12.61
N ARG A 238 -0.83 25.16 -12.87
CA ARG A 238 -2.05 25.94 -13.14
C ARG A 238 -2.97 26.01 -11.94
#